data_137e9e1fd73bea71f1738da37233094d
#
_entry.id   137e9e1fd73bea71f1738da37233094d
#
_cell.length_a   1.000
_cell.length_b   1.000
_cell.length_c   1.000
_cell.angle_alpha   90.00
_cell.angle_beta   90.00
_cell.angle_gamma   90.00
#
_symmetry.space_group_name_H-M   'P 1'
#
loop_
_entity.id
_entity.type
_entity.pdbx_description
1 polymer ?
#
loop_
_entity_poly.entity_id
_entity_poly.type
_entity_poly.pdbx_seq_one_letter_code
_entity_poly.pdbx_strand_id
1 'polypeptide(L)'
;MSSPVICFGQQPCGFFPRRFLYAKFVRARRLQAEIGGEIVFFCHDSDHDPRETQTTLRHRKTDVPLAMNFAFANKLQRKFSPLHLKRIPAGWRDNTARQLGAYVAPPLIEAFKTNPAATAGDFCLEMYRRMGLLDGLRVVRSSDPAVRLAACDITECFVDVPHQGEIVRARRLDGALKLHEGGESYTTLPLQAFTRAQVSPTRDSRLGWMQSVIHCTHYIAGMGEQAYLNKADAPDITFVTRETIDRSDEAYAEISRP
;
A
#
# COMPACT_ATOMS: atom_id res chain seq x y z
N MET A 1 -28.74 -11.19 9.89
CA MET A 1 -27.26 -11.24 9.95
C MET A 1 -26.75 -10.13 9.06
N SER A 2 -25.73 -9.37 9.48
CA SER A 2 -25.09 -8.37 8.63
C SER A 2 -24.41 -9.03 7.44
N SER A 3 -24.39 -8.35 6.29
CA SER A 3 -23.70 -8.83 5.09
C SER A 3 -22.20 -9.00 5.38
N PRO A 4 -21.54 -10.08 4.90
CA PRO A 4 -20.10 -10.25 5.08
C PRO A 4 -19.29 -9.09 4.52
N VAL A 5 -18.20 -8.72 5.23
CA VAL A 5 -17.21 -7.75 4.77
C VAL A 5 -15.87 -8.46 4.68
N ILE A 6 -15.39 -8.66 3.46
CA ILE A 6 -14.12 -9.33 3.16
C ILE A 6 -13.05 -8.26 2.97
N CYS A 7 -12.05 -8.23 3.83
CA CYS A 7 -11.00 -7.21 3.78
C CYS A 7 -9.63 -7.83 3.53
N PHE A 8 -8.75 -7.07 2.93
CA PHE A 8 -7.31 -7.30 2.92
C PHE A 8 -6.57 -5.95 2.87
N GLY A 9 -5.45 -5.88 3.59
CA GLY A 9 -4.62 -4.70 3.65
C GLY A 9 -3.31 -4.88 2.88
N GLN A 10 -2.85 -3.81 2.21
CA GLN A 10 -1.52 -3.75 1.60
C GLN A 10 -1.12 -2.30 1.32
N GLN A 11 0.20 -2.04 1.41
CA GLN A 11 0.81 -0.84 0.87
C GLN A 11 0.69 -0.82 -0.67
N PRO A 12 0.76 0.36 -1.32
CA PRO A 12 1.03 0.44 -2.75
C PRO A 12 2.35 -0.28 -3.08
N CYS A 13 2.27 -1.51 -3.61
CA CYS A 13 3.41 -2.39 -3.77
C CYS A 13 3.86 -2.51 -5.25
N GLY A 14 4.38 -1.41 -5.77
CA GLY A 14 4.81 -1.27 -7.16
C GLY A 14 3.76 -0.64 -8.07
N PHE A 15 4.20 -0.04 -9.18
CA PHE A 15 3.28 0.50 -10.19
C PHE A 15 2.58 -0.60 -11.02
N PHE A 16 3.10 -1.82 -11.04
CA PHE A 16 2.36 -3.06 -11.25
C PHE A 16 2.39 -3.81 -9.93
N PRO A 17 1.23 -4.30 -9.43
CA PRO A 17 1.16 -4.89 -8.09
C PRO A 17 2.01 -6.16 -8.01
N ARG A 18 2.60 -6.42 -6.86
CA ARG A 18 3.27 -7.70 -6.64
C ARG A 18 2.28 -8.85 -6.71
N ARG A 19 2.73 -10.02 -7.14
CA ARG A 19 1.89 -11.21 -7.32
C ARG A 19 1.19 -11.63 -6.04
N PHE A 20 1.79 -11.43 -4.89
CA PHE A 20 1.11 -11.72 -3.63
C PHE A 20 -0.11 -10.83 -3.37
N LEU A 21 -0.11 -9.57 -3.82
CA LEU A 21 -1.30 -8.72 -3.77
C LEU A 21 -2.35 -9.18 -4.77
N TYR A 22 -1.94 -9.54 -5.99
CA TYR A 22 -2.84 -10.15 -6.97
C TYR A 22 -3.55 -11.39 -6.39
N ALA A 23 -2.80 -12.28 -5.71
CA ALA A 23 -3.39 -13.45 -5.05
C ALA A 23 -4.43 -13.08 -3.97
N LYS A 24 -4.27 -11.94 -3.26
CA LYS A 24 -5.30 -11.43 -2.33
C LYS A 24 -6.57 -11.01 -3.08
N PHE A 25 -6.44 -10.31 -4.22
CA PHE A 25 -7.61 -9.96 -5.08
C PHE A 25 -8.36 -11.21 -5.55
N VAL A 26 -7.64 -12.21 -6.05
CA VAL A 26 -8.24 -13.46 -6.52
C VAL A 26 -8.96 -14.18 -5.38
N ARG A 27 -8.31 -14.32 -4.22
CA ARG A 27 -8.91 -15.01 -3.06
C ARG A 27 -10.15 -14.27 -2.54
N ALA A 28 -10.12 -12.93 -2.52
CA ALA A 28 -11.26 -12.12 -2.09
C ALA A 28 -12.49 -12.34 -3.00
N ARG A 29 -12.28 -12.33 -4.31
CA ARG A 29 -13.37 -12.58 -5.27
C ARG A 29 -13.94 -14.00 -5.17
N ARG A 30 -13.09 -15.01 -4.98
CA ARG A 30 -13.54 -16.39 -4.74
C ARG A 30 -14.36 -16.49 -3.46
N LEU A 31 -13.85 -15.89 -2.37
CA LEU A 31 -14.59 -15.90 -1.10
C LEU A 31 -15.91 -15.14 -1.22
N GLN A 32 -15.96 -14.01 -1.92
CA GLN A 32 -17.19 -13.29 -2.18
C GLN A 32 -18.21 -14.14 -2.95
N ALA A 33 -17.75 -14.91 -3.93
CA ALA A 33 -18.64 -15.82 -4.67
C ALA A 33 -19.20 -16.95 -3.78
N GLU A 34 -18.43 -17.38 -2.77
CA GLU A 34 -18.83 -18.42 -1.81
C GLU A 34 -19.84 -17.93 -0.75
N ILE A 35 -19.61 -16.72 -0.18
CA ILE A 35 -20.35 -16.22 0.99
C ILE A 35 -21.14 -14.93 0.76
N GLY A 36 -20.98 -14.30 -0.40
CA GLY A 36 -21.52 -12.96 -0.70
C GLY A 36 -20.76 -11.82 -0.01
N GLY A 37 -21.43 -10.66 0.09
CA GLY A 37 -20.92 -9.51 0.79
C GLY A 37 -20.10 -8.53 -0.07
N GLU A 38 -19.42 -7.59 0.59
CA GLU A 38 -18.53 -6.62 -0.09
C GLU A 38 -17.06 -6.99 0.09
N ILE A 39 -16.24 -6.58 -0.90
CA ILE A 39 -14.77 -6.66 -0.79
C ILE A 39 -14.22 -5.28 -0.50
N VAL A 40 -13.35 -5.17 0.51
CA VAL A 40 -12.63 -3.94 0.87
C VAL A 40 -11.15 -4.15 0.69
N PHE A 41 -10.54 -3.36 -0.19
CA PHE A 41 -9.09 -3.21 -0.25
C PHE A 41 -8.66 -2.04 0.65
N PHE A 42 -8.02 -2.35 1.77
CA PHE A 42 -7.48 -1.34 2.67
C PHE A 42 -6.06 -0.98 2.24
N CYS A 43 -5.90 0.16 1.56
CA CYS A 43 -4.63 0.62 1.04
C CYS A 43 -3.84 1.38 2.12
N HIS A 44 -2.70 0.83 2.55
CA HIS A 44 -1.81 1.43 3.54
C HIS A 44 -0.85 2.46 2.89
N ASP A 45 -1.38 3.46 2.23
CA ASP A 45 -0.63 4.49 1.52
C ASP A 45 -0.04 5.59 2.42
N SER A 46 -0.35 5.57 3.69
CA SER A 46 0.37 6.33 4.72
C SER A 46 1.77 5.77 5.00
N ASP A 47 2.13 4.58 4.53
CA ASP A 47 3.49 4.07 4.64
C ASP A 47 4.50 4.93 3.87
N HIS A 48 5.77 4.89 4.28
CA HIS A 48 6.82 5.73 3.71
C HIS A 48 8.00 4.96 3.11
N ASP A 49 8.06 3.62 3.28
CA ASP A 49 9.18 2.84 2.79
C ASP A 49 9.20 2.81 1.24
N PRO A 50 10.23 3.38 0.60
CA PRO A 50 10.31 3.39 -0.86
C PRO A 50 10.55 2.01 -1.47
N ARG A 51 10.97 1.02 -0.68
CA ARG A 51 11.13 -0.37 -1.15
C ARG A 51 9.80 -1.03 -1.45
N GLU A 52 8.73 -0.58 -0.81
CA GLU A 52 7.38 -1.11 -1.07
C GLU A 52 6.93 -0.83 -2.51
N THR A 53 7.31 0.32 -3.08
CA THR A 53 6.93 0.69 -4.45
C THR A 53 7.81 0.10 -5.54
N GLN A 54 8.81 -0.72 -5.17
CA GLN A 54 9.65 -1.42 -6.14
C GLN A 54 8.83 -2.42 -6.96
N THR A 55 8.98 -2.35 -8.28
CA THR A 55 8.35 -3.21 -9.26
C THR A 55 9.41 -4.06 -9.93
N THR A 56 9.38 -5.37 -9.70
CA THR A 56 10.31 -6.32 -10.34
C THR A 56 9.59 -7.01 -11.48
N LEU A 57 10.01 -6.74 -12.70
CA LEU A 57 9.49 -7.32 -13.93
C LEU A 57 10.50 -8.31 -14.52
N ARG A 58 10.04 -9.20 -15.39
CA ARG A 58 10.90 -10.11 -16.16
C ARG A 58 10.92 -9.74 -17.63
N HIS A 59 12.09 -9.84 -18.22
CA HIS A 59 12.26 -9.64 -19.65
C HIS A 59 11.54 -10.75 -20.43
N ARG A 60 10.65 -10.36 -21.36
CA ARG A 60 9.72 -11.29 -22.04
C ARG A 60 10.41 -12.41 -22.84
N LYS A 61 11.67 -12.23 -23.26
CA LYS A 61 12.42 -13.23 -24.05
C LYS A 61 13.45 -14.00 -23.22
N THR A 62 14.08 -13.34 -22.25
CA THR A 62 15.23 -13.93 -21.52
C THR A 62 14.89 -14.31 -20.08
N ASP A 63 13.69 -13.98 -19.59
CA ASP A 63 13.23 -14.21 -18.21
C ASP A 63 14.13 -13.56 -17.12
N VAL A 64 15.04 -12.66 -17.51
CA VAL A 64 15.92 -11.97 -16.57
C VAL A 64 15.12 -10.92 -15.79
N PRO A 65 15.17 -10.91 -14.44
CA PRO A 65 14.46 -9.93 -13.63
C PRO A 65 15.13 -8.56 -13.72
N LEU A 66 14.33 -7.51 -13.69
CA LEU A 66 14.75 -6.12 -13.53
C LEU A 66 13.86 -5.43 -12.50
N ALA A 67 14.49 -4.86 -11.48
CA ALA A 67 13.80 -4.04 -10.50
C ALA A 67 13.76 -2.57 -10.96
N MET A 68 12.58 -2.00 -11.00
CA MET A 68 12.31 -0.60 -11.30
C MET A 68 11.63 0.06 -10.11
N ASN A 69 11.80 1.37 -9.94
CA ASN A 69 11.11 2.11 -8.89
C ASN A 69 10.82 3.53 -9.35
N PHE A 70 10.01 4.25 -8.56
CA PHE A 70 9.84 5.69 -8.74
C PHE A 70 11.15 6.43 -8.49
N ALA A 71 11.37 7.52 -9.22
CA ALA A 71 12.24 8.59 -8.76
C ALA A 71 11.46 9.51 -7.81
N PHE A 72 12.15 10.15 -6.90
CA PHE A 72 11.59 11.10 -5.95
C PHE A 72 12.37 12.41 -5.97
N ALA A 73 11.71 13.52 -5.65
CA ALA A 73 12.27 14.86 -5.81
C ALA A 73 13.55 15.10 -4.99
N ASN A 74 13.63 14.54 -3.79
CA ASN A 74 14.80 14.68 -2.91
C ASN A 74 14.93 13.49 -1.94
N LYS A 75 16.04 13.44 -1.21
CA LYS A 75 16.36 12.38 -0.26
C LYS A 75 15.37 12.31 0.90
N LEU A 76 14.90 13.46 1.40
CA LEU A 76 13.97 13.55 2.52
C LEU A 76 12.61 12.94 2.11
N GLN A 77 12.08 13.38 0.97
CA GLN A 77 10.85 12.83 0.42
C GLN A 77 10.97 11.32 0.17
N ARG A 78 12.06 10.89 -0.46
CA ARG A 78 12.30 9.46 -0.72
C ARG A 78 12.24 8.64 0.55
N LYS A 79 12.88 9.11 1.64
CA LYS A 79 13.09 8.30 2.85
C LYS A 79 11.91 8.37 3.82
N PHE A 80 11.26 9.53 3.95
CA PHE A 80 10.36 9.79 5.08
C PHE A 80 8.95 10.23 4.71
N SER A 81 8.72 10.78 3.51
CA SER A 81 7.35 11.17 3.14
C SER A 81 6.47 9.95 2.94
N PRO A 82 5.19 9.99 3.35
CA PRO A 82 4.25 8.91 3.08
C PRO A 82 3.98 8.75 1.58
N LEU A 83 3.64 7.54 1.14
CA LEU A 83 3.49 7.20 -0.28
C LEU A 83 2.45 8.06 -1.01
N HIS A 84 1.38 8.46 -0.31
CA HIS A 84 0.35 9.33 -0.86
C HIS A 84 0.83 10.78 -1.12
N LEU A 85 1.98 11.16 -0.57
CA LEU A 85 2.59 12.48 -0.75
C LEU A 85 3.92 12.46 -1.52
N LYS A 86 4.46 11.27 -1.82
CA LYS A 86 5.70 11.15 -2.62
C LYS A 86 5.45 11.56 -4.06
N ARG A 87 5.90 12.74 -4.43
CA ARG A 87 5.73 13.30 -5.78
C ARG A 87 6.64 12.60 -6.79
N ILE A 88 6.10 12.34 -7.96
CA ILE A 88 6.82 11.77 -9.10
C ILE A 88 7.41 12.93 -9.92
N PRO A 89 8.74 13.02 -10.12
CA PRO A 89 9.36 14.07 -10.90
C PRO A 89 8.94 14.04 -12.38
N ALA A 90 8.92 15.22 -13.00
CA ALA A 90 8.71 15.33 -14.43
C ALA A 90 9.73 14.47 -15.21
N GLY A 91 9.30 13.85 -16.31
CA GLY A 91 10.13 13.00 -17.17
C GLY A 91 10.37 11.58 -16.67
N TRP A 92 10.15 11.26 -15.38
CA TRP A 92 10.31 9.89 -14.88
C TRP A 92 9.41 8.89 -15.63
N ARG A 93 8.15 9.27 -15.85
CA ARG A 93 7.16 8.43 -16.53
C ARG A 93 7.61 8.04 -17.93
N ASP A 94 8.05 9.00 -18.73
CA ASP A 94 8.47 8.77 -20.11
C ASP A 94 9.76 7.94 -20.18
N ASN A 95 10.69 8.22 -19.26
CA ASN A 95 11.94 7.46 -19.16
C ASN A 95 11.69 6.00 -18.78
N THR A 96 10.81 5.75 -17.81
CA THR A 96 10.43 4.39 -17.38
C THR A 96 9.64 3.67 -18.48
N ALA A 97 8.68 4.34 -19.12
CA ALA A 97 7.87 3.76 -20.17
C ALA A 97 8.68 3.23 -21.37
N ARG A 98 9.79 3.91 -21.73
CA ARG A 98 10.71 3.44 -22.79
C ARG A 98 11.35 2.09 -22.45
N GLN A 99 11.56 1.80 -21.17
CA GLN A 99 12.15 0.53 -20.72
C GLN A 99 11.11 -0.60 -20.67
N LEU A 100 9.82 -0.29 -20.45
CA LEU A 100 8.77 -1.28 -20.25
C LEU A 100 8.49 -2.19 -21.46
N GLY A 101 8.83 -1.76 -22.68
CA GLY A 101 8.53 -2.50 -23.90
C GLY A 101 9.09 -3.93 -23.98
N ALA A 102 10.20 -4.18 -23.28
CA ALA A 102 10.80 -5.51 -23.19
C ALA A 102 10.16 -6.42 -22.12
N TYR A 103 9.32 -5.85 -21.25
CA TYR A 103 8.80 -6.51 -20.03
C TYR A 103 7.29 -6.70 -20.06
N VAL A 104 6.52 -5.74 -20.54
CA VAL A 104 5.05 -5.77 -20.50
C VAL A 104 4.41 -5.56 -21.87
N ALA A 105 3.15 -5.95 -21.99
CA ALA A 105 2.39 -5.79 -23.22
C ALA A 105 2.05 -4.32 -23.53
N PRO A 106 1.90 -3.94 -24.83
CA PRO A 106 1.63 -2.56 -25.22
C PRO A 106 0.46 -1.87 -24.50
N PRO A 107 -0.69 -2.53 -24.22
CA PRO A 107 -1.79 -1.89 -23.50
C PRO A 107 -1.42 -1.44 -22.09
N LEU A 108 -0.55 -2.16 -21.39
CA LEU A 108 -0.07 -1.76 -20.06
C LEU A 108 0.93 -0.60 -20.13
N ILE A 109 1.73 -0.52 -21.21
CA ILE A 109 2.62 0.62 -21.43
C ILE A 109 1.78 1.89 -21.67
N GLU A 110 0.72 1.79 -22.44
CA GLU A 110 -0.18 2.91 -22.69
C GLU A 110 -0.92 3.34 -21.41
N ALA A 111 -1.42 2.39 -20.64
CA ALA A 111 -2.01 2.65 -19.32
C ALA A 111 -1.01 3.36 -18.38
N PHE A 112 0.27 2.95 -18.40
CA PHE A 112 1.33 3.55 -17.61
C PHE A 112 1.61 4.99 -18.07
N LYS A 113 1.77 5.23 -19.37
CA LYS A 113 2.06 6.55 -19.96
C LYS A 113 0.97 7.57 -19.68
N THR A 114 -0.28 7.16 -19.80
CA THR A 114 -1.45 8.03 -19.67
C THR A 114 -1.98 8.14 -18.24
N ASN A 115 -1.31 7.51 -17.26
CA ASN A 115 -1.67 7.61 -15.85
C ASN A 115 -1.47 9.07 -15.35
N PRO A 116 -2.52 9.79 -14.92
CA PRO A 116 -2.43 11.20 -14.57
C PRO A 116 -1.86 11.47 -13.17
N ALA A 117 -1.68 10.44 -12.36
CA ALA A 117 -1.34 10.60 -10.95
C ALA A 117 0.03 11.26 -10.75
N ALA A 118 0.10 12.15 -9.79
CA ALA A 118 1.29 12.93 -9.46
C ALA A 118 2.10 12.33 -8.29
N THR A 119 1.50 11.44 -7.48
CA THR A 119 2.16 10.79 -6.35
C THR A 119 2.34 9.29 -6.58
N ALA A 120 3.30 8.68 -5.90
CA ALA A 120 3.58 7.25 -6.04
C ALA A 120 2.39 6.38 -5.58
N GLY A 121 1.75 6.75 -4.47
CA GLY A 121 0.56 6.04 -3.97
C GLY A 121 -0.60 6.07 -4.95
N ASP A 122 -0.94 7.26 -5.45
CA ASP A 122 -2.01 7.44 -6.43
C ASP A 122 -1.69 6.76 -7.75
N PHE A 123 -0.42 6.80 -8.18
CA PHE A 123 0.02 6.14 -9.42
C PHE A 123 -0.18 4.63 -9.36
N CYS A 124 0.20 4.00 -8.24
CA CYS A 124 -0.02 2.56 -8.04
C CYS A 124 -1.51 2.21 -8.08
N LEU A 125 -2.36 2.93 -7.32
CA LEU A 125 -3.80 2.68 -7.29
C LEU A 125 -4.45 2.87 -8.65
N GLU A 126 -4.08 3.92 -9.39
CA GLU A 126 -4.59 4.16 -10.74
C GLU A 126 -4.16 3.05 -11.71
N MET A 127 -2.93 2.54 -11.60
CA MET A 127 -2.52 1.36 -12.41
C MET A 127 -3.35 0.13 -12.06
N TYR A 128 -3.59 -0.15 -10.76
CA TYR A 128 -4.41 -1.29 -10.37
C TYR A 128 -5.85 -1.18 -10.89
N ARG A 129 -6.41 0.04 -10.90
CA ARG A 129 -7.72 0.31 -11.49
C ARG A 129 -7.73 0.03 -13.00
N ARG A 130 -6.73 0.53 -13.74
CA ARG A 130 -6.59 0.33 -15.20
C ARG A 130 -6.33 -1.13 -15.59
N MET A 131 -5.80 -1.91 -14.66
CA MET A 131 -5.64 -3.36 -14.81
C MET A 131 -6.92 -4.14 -14.49
N GLY A 132 -8.03 -3.51 -14.08
CA GLY A 132 -9.28 -4.15 -13.68
C GLY A 132 -9.24 -4.82 -12.30
N LEU A 133 -8.17 -4.59 -11.51
CA LEU A 133 -8.01 -5.27 -10.22
C LEU A 133 -8.94 -4.70 -9.13
N LEU A 134 -9.32 -3.43 -9.26
CA LEU A 134 -10.18 -2.74 -8.29
C LEU A 134 -11.67 -2.75 -8.64
N ASP A 135 -12.06 -3.42 -9.74
CA ASP A 135 -13.44 -3.44 -10.18
C ASP A 135 -14.33 -4.17 -9.17
N GLY A 136 -15.41 -3.54 -8.78
CA GLY A 136 -16.35 -4.07 -7.79
C GLY A 136 -15.85 -4.07 -6.33
N LEU A 137 -14.70 -3.46 -6.04
CA LEU A 137 -14.16 -3.37 -4.70
C LEU A 137 -14.32 -1.95 -4.13
N ARG A 138 -14.55 -1.86 -2.83
CA ARG A 138 -14.40 -0.60 -2.08
C ARG A 138 -12.94 -0.42 -1.70
N VAL A 139 -12.33 0.66 -2.15
CA VAL A 139 -10.96 1.04 -1.75
C VAL A 139 -11.04 2.02 -0.59
N VAL A 140 -10.37 1.70 0.52
CA VAL A 140 -10.25 2.57 1.69
C VAL A 140 -8.77 2.88 1.90
N ARG A 141 -8.43 4.15 2.11
CA ARG A 141 -7.03 4.60 2.22
C ARG A 141 -6.69 4.97 3.66
N SER A 142 -5.56 4.51 4.13
CA SER A 142 -5.05 4.89 5.46
C SER A 142 -4.63 6.36 5.54
N SER A 143 -4.47 7.03 4.41
CA SER A 143 -4.20 8.46 4.32
C SER A 143 -5.45 9.34 4.35
N ASP A 144 -6.64 8.77 4.16
CA ASP A 144 -7.88 9.52 4.16
C ASP A 144 -8.13 10.17 5.54
N PRO A 145 -8.26 11.50 5.63
CA PRO A 145 -8.54 12.19 6.89
C PRO A 145 -9.82 11.69 7.57
N ALA A 146 -10.87 11.35 6.83
CA ALA A 146 -12.11 10.84 7.40
C ALA A 146 -11.90 9.47 8.06
N VAL A 147 -11.12 8.58 7.44
CA VAL A 147 -10.72 7.29 8.02
C VAL A 147 -9.91 7.51 9.29
N ARG A 148 -8.93 8.40 9.26
CA ARG A 148 -8.07 8.71 10.41
C ARG A 148 -8.85 9.30 11.59
N LEU A 149 -9.84 10.14 11.33
CA LEU A 149 -10.71 10.73 12.36
C LEU A 149 -11.66 9.71 12.97
N ALA A 150 -12.15 8.76 12.17
CA ALA A 150 -13.09 7.71 12.62
C ALA A 150 -12.39 6.56 13.35
N ALA A 151 -11.13 6.29 13.07
CA ALA A 151 -10.39 5.17 13.65
C ALA A 151 -10.18 5.31 15.15
N CYS A 152 -9.94 4.20 15.84
CA CYS A 152 -9.65 4.20 17.28
C CYS A 152 -8.33 4.91 17.61
N ASP A 153 -8.20 5.34 18.86
CA ASP A 153 -6.94 5.88 19.36
C ASP A 153 -5.89 4.78 19.50
N ILE A 154 -4.66 5.13 19.15
CA ILE A 154 -3.49 4.26 19.25
C ILE A 154 -2.35 5.01 19.96
N THR A 155 -1.66 4.34 20.85
CA THR A 155 -0.53 4.91 21.61
C THR A 155 0.74 4.92 20.77
N GLU A 156 1.01 3.81 20.07
CA GLU A 156 2.13 3.71 19.13
C GLU A 156 1.68 4.03 17.72
N CYS A 157 2.11 5.19 17.24
CA CYS A 157 1.66 5.71 15.95
C CYS A 157 2.77 6.43 15.19
N PHE A 158 2.49 6.66 13.92
CA PHE A 158 3.18 7.64 13.12
C PHE A 158 2.32 8.88 12.95
N VAL A 159 2.98 10.02 12.77
CA VAL A 159 2.35 11.32 12.57
C VAL A 159 2.95 11.98 11.33
N ASP A 160 2.09 12.44 10.44
CA ASP A 160 2.50 13.18 9.26
C ASP A 160 2.71 14.64 9.64
N VAL A 161 3.95 15.13 9.61
CA VAL A 161 4.34 16.46 10.08
C VAL A 161 5.24 17.20 9.08
N PRO A 162 5.17 18.54 9.00
CA PRO A 162 6.07 19.32 8.17
C PRO A 162 7.52 19.27 8.71
N HIS A 163 8.47 19.05 7.81
CA HIS A 163 9.90 19.08 8.12
C HIS A 163 10.69 19.43 6.85
N GLN A 164 11.51 20.50 6.90
CA GLN A 164 12.39 20.96 5.81
C GLN A 164 11.69 21.03 4.43
N GLY A 165 10.48 21.58 4.40
CA GLY A 165 9.70 21.75 3.16
C GLY A 165 8.96 20.52 2.63
N GLU A 166 9.06 19.38 3.32
CA GLU A 166 8.30 18.17 3.01
C GLU A 166 7.38 17.79 4.19
N ILE A 167 6.35 17.00 3.90
CA ILE A 167 5.62 16.28 4.95
C ILE A 167 6.31 14.93 5.14
N VAL A 168 6.71 14.66 6.38
CA VAL A 168 7.38 13.42 6.76
C VAL A 168 6.54 12.63 7.75
N ARG A 169 6.64 11.31 7.70
CA ARG A 169 5.98 10.38 8.59
C ARG A 169 6.89 10.05 9.76
N ALA A 170 6.74 10.77 10.87
CA ALA A 170 7.53 10.60 12.07
C ALA A 170 6.89 9.62 13.04
N ARG A 171 7.67 8.71 13.64
CA ARG A 171 7.20 7.83 14.71
C ARG A 171 7.09 8.61 16.00
N ARG A 172 5.96 8.49 16.69
CA ARG A 172 5.80 8.96 18.07
C ARG A 172 6.42 7.91 18.99
N LEU A 173 7.50 8.29 19.66
CA LEU A 173 8.27 7.41 20.55
C LEU A 173 8.80 8.24 21.72
N ASP A 174 8.56 7.79 22.97
CA ASP A 174 9.03 8.45 24.21
C ASP A 174 8.63 9.93 24.30
N GLY A 175 7.41 10.26 23.88
CA GLY A 175 6.90 11.64 23.89
C GLY A 175 7.50 12.57 22.80
N ALA A 176 8.38 12.06 21.94
CA ALA A 176 9.00 12.80 20.84
C ALA A 176 8.56 12.29 19.47
N LEU A 177 8.77 13.10 18.44
CA LEU A 177 8.62 12.70 17.03
C LEU A 177 10.00 12.34 16.47
N LYS A 178 10.15 11.12 15.96
CA LYS A 178 11.45 10.61 15.50
C LYS A 178 11.36 10.09 14.06
N LEU A 179 12.34 10.43 13.24
CA LEU A 179 12.55 9.85 11.91
C LEU A 179 13.58 8.73 12.01
N HIS A 180 13.23 7.54 11.52
CA HIS A 180 14.13 6.39 11.51
C HIS A 180 15.14 6.48 10.38
N GLU A 181 16.41 6.69 10.71
CA GLU A 181 17.50 6.84 9.74
C GLU A 181 18.05 5.50 9.21
N GLY A 182 17.74 4.42 9.89
CA GLY A 182 18.20 3.06 9.61
C GLY A 182 19.00 2.49 10.79
N GLY A 183 18.95 1.17 10.98
CA GLY A 183 19.51 0.54 12.18
C GLY A 183 18.86 1.08 13.44
N GLU A 184 19.65 1.53 14.41
CA GLU A 184 19.21 2.16 15.66
C GLU A 184 19.24 3.70 15.60
N SER A 185 19.48 4.27 14.44
CA SER A 185 19.67 5.71 14.24
C SER A 185 18.34 6.44 14.04
N TYR A 186 18.15 7.54 14.79
CA TYR A 186 16.95 8.38 14.71
C TYR A 186 17.31 9.86 14.69
N THR A 187 16.58 10.63 13.89
CA THR A 187 16.56 12.09 13.95
C THR A 187 15.34 12.51 14.77
N THR A 188 15.54 13.16 15.90
CA THR A 188 14.45 13.73 16.70
C THR A 188 14.02 15.06 16.11
N LEU A 189 12.73 15.18 15.83
CA LEU A 189 12.12 16.42 15.35
C LEU A 189 11.71 17.33 16.51
N PRO A 190 11.66 18.65 16.30
CA PRO A 190 11.04 19.56 17.25
C PRO A 190 9.60 19.11 17.53
N LEU A 191 9.19 19.20 18.79
CA LEU A 191 7.81 18.91 19.16
C LEU A 191 6.89 19.93 18.47
N GLN A 192 5.89 19.42 17.79
CA GLN A 192 4.89 20.24 17.11
C GLN A 192 3.51 19.65 17.34
N ALA A 193 2.50 20.51 17.34
CA ALA A 193 1.12 20.08 17.45
C ALA A 193 0.69 19.33 16.18
N PHE A 194 -0.13 18.32 16.38
CA PHE A 194 -0.74 17.56 15.31
C PHE A 194 -2.18 17.18 15.66
N THR A 195 -2.98 16.91 14.64
CA THR A 195 -4.36 16.48 14.79
C THR A 195 -4.47 14.97 14.53
N ARG A 196 -5.58 14.38 14.95
CA ARG A 196 -5.88 12.97 14.69
C ARG A 196 -5.88 12.63 13.19
N ALA A 197 -6.26 13.57 12.31
CA ALA A 197 -6.21 13.40 10.86
C ALA A 197 -4.79 13.19 10.30
N GLN A 198 -3.74 13.45 11.07
CA GLN A 198 -2.35 13.22 10.70
C GLN A 198 -1.78 11.90 11.25
N VAL A 199 -2.55 11.20 12.10
CA VAL A 199 -2.11 9.97 12.75
C VAL A 199 -2.35 8.75 11.86
N SER A 200 -1.38 7.84 11.82
CA SER A 200 -1.47 6.55 11.13
C SER A 200 -0.82 5.44 11.96
N PRO A 201 -1.25 4.17 11.81
CA PRO A 201 -0.80 3.09 12.67
C PRO A 201 0.63 2.65 12.37
N THR A 202 1.26 2.03 13.36
CA THR A 202 2.46 1.18 13.17
C THR A 202 2.06 -0.15 12.53
N ARG A 203 3.04 -1.00 12.25
CA ARG A 203 2.77 -2.37 11.78
C ARG A 203 1.92 -3.15 12.79
N ASP A 204 2.21 -2.99 14.08
CA ASP A 204 1.64 -3.82 15.14
C ASP A 204 0.23 -3.35 15.53
N SER A 205 -0.07 -2.05 15.43
CA SER A 205 -1.40 -1.49 15.72
C SER A 205 -2.35 -1.44 14.50
N ARG A 206 -1.87 -1.79 13.29
CA ARG A 206 -2.65 -1.58 12.05
C ARG A 206 -3.94 -2.40 11.96
N LEU A 207 -3.95 -3.63 12.49
CA LEU A 207 -5.12 -4.50 12.40
C LEU A 207 -6.29 -3.93 13.20
N GLY A 208 -6.10 -3.64 14.47
CA GLY A 208 -7.13 -3.05 15.32
C GLY A 208 -7.57 -1.68 14.82
N TRP A 209 -6.63 -0.85 14.38
CA TRP A 209 -6.91 0.48 13.83
C TRP A 209 -7.78 0.39 12.55
N MET A 210 -7.46 -0.49 11.63
CA MET A 210 -8.26 -0.75 10.44
C MET A 210 -9.63 -1.31 10.82
N GLN A 211 -9.66 -2.28 11.73
CA GLN A 211 -10.90 -2.95 12.14
C GLN A 211 -11.89 -2.01 12.80
N SER A 212 -11.41 -1.01 13.52
CA SER A 212 -12.27 0.00 14.14
C SER A 212 -13.06 0.87 13.14
N VAL A 213 -12.68 0.84 11.86
CA VAL A 213 -13.35 1.60 10.79
C VAL A 213 -14.05 0.68 9.78
N ILE A 214 -13.43 -0.46 9.46
CA ILE A 214 -13.92 -1.35 8.38
C ILE A 214 -14.95 -2.35 8.91
N HIS A 215 -14.81 -2.81 10.16
CA HIS A 215 -15.64 -3.85 10.77
C HIS A 215 -15.72 -5.10 9.89
N CYS A 216 -14.59 -5.56 9.35
CA CYS A 216 -14.57 -6.71 8.48
C CYS A 216 -14.86 -8.00 9.25
N THR A 217 -15.55 -8.95 8.59
CA THR A 217 -15.83 -10.28 9.11
C THR A 217 -14.79 -11.30 8.71
N HIS A 218 -14.15 -11.06 7.55
CA HIS A 218 -13.11 -11.93 6.99
C HIS A 218 -11.89 -11.09 6.57
N TYR A 219 -10.70 -11.53 6.95
CA TYR A 219 -9.46 -10.85 6.59
C TYR A 219 -8.53 -11.79 5.84
N ILE A 220 -8.17 -11.43 4.60
CA ILE A 220 -7.29 -12.22 3.75
C ILE A 220 -5.84 -11.79 3.96
N ALA A 221 -4.99 -12.72 4.39
CA ALA A 221 -3.58 -12.50 4.62
C ALA A 221 -2.74 -13.68 4.16
N GLY A 222 -1.47 -13.43 3.83
CA GLY A 222 -0.48 -14.51 3.66
C GLY A 222 -0.08 -15.12 5.00
N MET A 223 0.50 -16.31 4.99
CA MET A 223 0.96 -16.96 6.22
C MET A 223 1.96 -16.10 7.00
N GLY A 224 2.95 -15.50 6.30
CA GLY A 224 3.92 -14.61 6.92
C GLY A 224 3.28 -13.34 7.51
N GLU A 225 2.23 -12.80 6.87
CA GLU A 225 1.49 -11.67 7.41
C GLU A 225 0.70 -12.06 8.66
N GLN A 226 0.04 -13.20 8.67
CA GLN A 226 -0.70 -13.69 9.82
C GLN A 226 0.19 -13.96 11.06
N ALA A 227 1.48 -14.24 10.84
CA ALA A 227 2.41 -14.50 11.92
C ALA A 227 2.73 -13.27 12.80
N TYR A 228 2.60 -12.06 12.23
CA TYR A 228 2.88 -10.83 12.97
C TYR A 228 1.64 -9.98 13.29
N LEU A 229 0.47 -10.34 12.76
CA LEU A 229 -0.77 -9.65 13.10
C LEU A 229 -1.21 -10.00 14.51
N ASN A 230 -1.49 -8.98 15.31
CA ASN A 230 -2.07 -9.18 16.63
C ASN A 230 -3.57 -9.51 16.51
N LYS A 231 -3.87 -10.82 16.48
CA LYS A 231 -5.25 -11.30 16.34
C LYS A 231 -6.15 -10.94 17.51
N ALA A 232 -5.56 -10.66 18.68
CA ALA A 232 -6.32 -10.20 19.85
C ALA A 232 -6.97 -8.83 19.64
N ASP A 233 -6.43 -7.99 18.76
CA ASP A 233 -7.01 -6.69 18.42
C ASP A 233 -8.29 -6.82 17.54
N ALA A 234 -8.58 -8.02 17.06
CA ALA A 234 -9.73 -8.29 16.18
C ALA A 234 -10.22 -9.75 16.37
N PRO A 235 -10.75 -10.12 17.54
CA PRO A 235 -11.06 -11.50 17.89
C PRO A 235 -12.17 -12.11 17.05
N ASP A 236 -13.09 -11.29 16.53
CA ASP A 236 -14.27 -11.74 15.77
C ASP A 236 -13.97 -11.91 14.26
N ILE A 237 -12.75 -11.68 13.81
CA ILE A 237 -12.39 -11.81 12.40
C ILE A 237 -12.02 -13.26 12.06
N THR A 238 -12.60 -13.79 11.01
CA THR A 238 -12.13 -15.02 10.37
C THR A 238 -10.94 -14.72 9.45
N PHE A 239 -9.75 -15.23 9.81
CA PHE A 239 -8.56 -15.09 8.96
C PHE A 239 -8.58 -16.13 7.85
N VAL A 240 -8.48 -15.66 6.61
CA VAL A 240 -8.45 -16.48 5.40
C VAL A 240 -7.07 -16.39 4.77
N THR A 241 -6.41 -17.53 4.58
CA THR A 241 -5.10 -17.56 3.95
C THR A 241 -5.25 -17.38 2.44
N ARG A 242 -4.48 -16.43 1.85
CA ARG A 242 -4.32 -16.36 0.40
C ARG A 242 -3.54 -17.56 -0.11
N GLU A 243 -3.76 -17.92 -1.33
CA GLU A 243 -3.01 -19.00 -1.99
C GLU A 243 -1.51 -18.65 -2.11
N THR A 244 -0.68 -19.67 -2.03
CA THR A 244 0.74 -19.54 -2.37
C THR A 244 0.87 -19.28 -3.86
N ILE A 245 1.70 -18.32 -4.24
CA ILE A 245 1.95 -17.98 -5.63
C ILE A 245 3.46 -17.91 -5.86
N ASP A 246 3.91 -18.46 -6.96
CA ASP A 246 5.30 -18.41 -7.38
C ASP A 246 5.75 -16.98 -7.64
N ARG A 247 7.01 -16.69 -7.29
CA ARG A 247 7.61 -15.37 -7.52
C ARG A 247 6.77 -14.26 -6.89
N SER A 248 6.30 -14.47 -5.67
CA SER A 248 5.31 -13.64 -4.97
C SER A 248 5.65 -12.15 -4.93
N ASP A 249 6.94 -11.80 -4.89
CA ASP A 249 7.45 -10.42 -4.83
C ASP A 249 7.64 -9.78 -6.20
N GLU A 250 7.52 -10.54 -7.29
CA GLU A 250 7.55 -10.00 -8.64
C GLU A 250 6.20 -9.42 -9.03
N ALA A 251 6.23 -8.50 -10.01
CA ALA A 251 5.04 -7.83 -10.46
C ALA A 251 4.08 -8.76 -11.22
N TYR A 252 2.80 -8.63 -10.96
CA TYR A 252 1.75 -9.07 -11.83
C TYR A 252 1.52 -7.98 -12.88
N ALA A 253 1.81 -8.26 -14.15
CA ALA A 253 1.77 -7.30 -15.24
C ALA A 253 0.89 -7.81 -16.38
N GLU A 254 -0.36 -8.11 -16.05
CA GLU A 254 -1.40 -8.55 -16.98
C GLU A 254 -2.67 -7.72 -16.76
N ILE A 255 -3.48 -7.56 -17.80
CA ILE A 255 -4.82 -6.95 -17.66
C ILE A 255 -5.75 -8.09 -17.26
N SER A 256 -6.39 -7.97 -16.11
CA SER A 256 -7.45 -8.87 -15.70
C SER A 256 -8.62 -8.69 -16.69
N ARG A 257 -8.97 -9.74 -17.42
CA ARG A 257 -10.21 -9.76 -18.18
C ARG A 257 -11.35 -10.06 -17.21
N PRO A 258 -12.47 -9.36 -17.32
CA PRO A 258 -13.64 -9.62 -16.47
C PRO A 258 -14.17 -11.03 -16.63
#